data_5d5de0f17547fb5894600b3b60154304
#
_entry.id   5d5de0f17547fb5894600b3b60154304
#
_cell.length_a   1.000
_cell.length_b   1.000
_cell.length_c   1.000
_cell.angle_alpha   90.00
_cell.angle_beta   90.00
_cell.angle_gamma   90.00
#
_symmetry.space_group_name_H-M   'P 1'
#
loop_
_entity.id
_entity.type
_entity.pdbx_description
1 polymer ?
#
loop_
_entity_poly.entity_id
_entity_poly.type
_entity_poly.pdbx_seq_one_letter_code
_entity_poly.pdbx_strand_id
1 'polypeptide(L)'
;MIGKLNKYINSSIVISALLMLLGIGIFIYPTMSLKVFSYSIAIIISLFGLFLIIEDIRYNVGMLFDFSLLGIMFFLLGLILLKYPNALTSLIPIFLGIWFIVSGFVKGRWTYYLSDYKLSIRILSFIMSILSIVCGIIFIFNPLDGANYIASFVGILLIIYSISDIVDMIIFKINVNKIYKNIKDGLLISIK
;
A
#
# COMPACT_ATOMS: atom_id res chain seq x y z
N MET A 1 -9.09 -31.02 -15.02
CA MET A 1 -8.06 -30.24 -14.30
C MET A 1 -7.71 -28.94 -15.04
N ILE A 2 -7.44 -28.97 -16.31
CA ILE A 2 -7.04 -27.80 -17.16
C ILE A 2 -8.13 -26.73 -17.25
N GLY A 3 -9.41 -27.07 -17.33
CA GLY A 3 -10.47 -26.08 -17.33
C GLY A 3 -10.54 -25.23 -16.05
N LYS A 4 -10.23 -25.83 -14.87
CA LYS A 4 -10.10 -25.08 -13.61
C LYS A 4 -8.88 -24.15 -13.63
N LEU A 5 -7.77 -24.61 -14.20
CA LEU A 5 -6.53 -23.84 -14.30
C LEU A 5 -6.68 -22.65 -15.25
N ASN A 6 -7.29 -22.84 -16.40
CA ASN A 6 -7.59 -21.76 -17.34
C ASN A 6 -8.59 -20.74 -16.76
N LYS A 7 -9.56 -21.19 -15.97
CA LYS A 7 -10.48 -20.31 -15.26
C LYS A 7 -9.73 -19.46 -14.23
N TYR A 8 -8.80 -20.05 -13.49
CA TYR A 8 -7.95 -19.33 -12.52
C TYR A 8 -7.08 -18.28 -13.20
N ILE A 9 -6.38 -18.64 -14.28
CA ILE A 9 -5.53 -17.72 -15.04
C ILE A 9 -6.36 -16.54 -15.60
N ASN A 10 -7.51 -16.81 -16.19
CA ASN A 10 -8.37 -15.75 -16.70
C ASN A 10 -8.88 -14.84 -15.59
N SER A 11 -9.23 -15.39 -14.40
CA SER A 11 -9.63 -14.61 -13.23
C SER A 11 -8.49 -13.70 -12.74
N SER A 12 -7.25 -14.22 -12.68
CA SER A 12 -6.08 -13.43 -12.32
C SER A 12 -5.84 -12.28 -13.29
N ILE A 13 -5.92 -12.52 -14.60
CA ILE A 13 -5.77 -11.46 -15.62
C ILE A 13 -6.82 -10.36 -15.44
N VAL A 14 -8.07 -10.72 -15.14
CA VAL A 14 -9.13 -9.73 -14.88
C VAL A 14 -8.81 -8.91 -13.62
N ILE A 15 -8.37 -9.56 -12.55
CA ILE A 15 -7.97 -8.87 -11.31
C ILE A 15 -6.82 -7.89 -11.57
N SER A 16 -5.80 -8.32 -12.31
CA SER A 16 -4.65 -7.46 -12.64
C SER A 16 -5.05 -6.30 -13.55
N ALA A 17 -5.98 -6.51 -14.47
CA ALA A 17 -6.55 -5.42 -15.28
C ALA A 17 -7.32 -4.42 -14.42
N LEU A 18 -8.07 -4.87 -13.42
CA LEU A 18 -8.75 -4.00 -12.46
C LEU A 18 -7.76 -3.22 -11.59
N LEU A 19 -6.67 -3.88 -11.14
CA LEU A 19 -5.60 -3.22 -10.40
C LEU A 19 -4.88 -2.16 -11.25
N MET A 20 -4.70 -2.42 -12.54
CA MET A 20 -4.14 -1.45 -13.47
C MET A 20 -5.03 -0.22 -13.61
N LEU A 21 -6.34 -0.41 -13.76
CA LEU A 21 -7.30 0.70 -13.81
C LEU A 21 -7.32 1.50 -12.50
N LEU A 22 -7.25 0.82 -11.35
CA LEU A 22 -7.11 1.45 -10.05
C LEU A 22 -5.81 2.28 -9.95
N GLY A 23 -4.68 1.72 -10.38
CA GLY A 23 -3.40 2.42 -10.40
C GLY A 23 -3.43 3.69 -11.27
N ILE A 24 -4.04 3.62 -12.44
CA ILE A 24 -4.26 4.78 -13.33
C ILE A 24 -5.14 5.82 -12.65
N GLY A 25 -6.23 5.41 -12.00
CA GLY A 25 -7.13 6.30 -11.28
C GLY A 25 -6.43 7.04 -10.14
N ILE A 26 -5.61 6.33 -9.34
CA ILE A 26 -4.83 6.92 -8.25
C ILE A 26 -3.77 7.89 -8.80
N PHE A 27 -3.12 7.54 -9.91
CA PHE A 27 -2.10 8.38 -10.51
C PHE A 27 -2.68 9.69 -11.08
N ILE A 28 -3.83 9.62 -11.77
CA ILE A 28 -4.45 10.80 -12.38
C ILE A 28 -5.14 11.69 -11.34
N TYR A 29 -5.79 11.08 -10.34
CA TYR A 29 -6.58 11.78 -9.32
C TYR A 29 -6.12 11.43 -7.89
N PRO A 30 -4.85 11.74 -7.50
CA PRO A 30 -4.31 11.35 -6.20
C PRO A 30 -5.11 11.94 -5.03
N THR A 31 -5.50 13.21 -5.10
CA THR A 31 -6.31 13.88 -4.07
C THR A 31 -7.67 13.24 -3.86
N MET A 32 -8.37 12.84 -4.92
CA MET A 32 -9.65 12.14 -4.80
C MET A 32 -9.46 10.75 -4.21
N SER A 33 -8.46 10.01 -4.67
CA SER A 33 -8.15 8.67 -4.17
C SER A 33 -7.82 8.68 -2.67
N LEU A 34 -7.05 9.67 -2.22
CA LEU A 34 -6.75 9.88 -0.80
C LEU A 34 -8.00 10.20 0.03
N LYS A 35 -8.90 11.04 -0.48
CA LYS A 35 -10.18 11.32 0.20
C LYS A 35 -11.03 10.07 0.32
N VAL A 36 -11.19 9.28 -0.75
CA VAL A 36 -11.93 8.01 -0.73
C VAL A 36 -11.32 7.05 0.29
N PHE A 37 -9.99 6.93 0.32
CA PHE A 37 -9.27 6.12 1.30
C PHE A 37 -9.54 6.60 2.73
N SER A 38 -9.48 7.91 2.99
CA SER A 38 -9.76 8.48 4.31
C SER A 38 -11.20 8.26 4.76
N TYR A 39 -12.18 8.44 3.87
CA TYR A 39 -13.57 8.14 4.17
C TYR A 39 -13.78 6.65 4.49
N SER A 40 -13.14 5.75 3.74
CA SER A 40 -13.23 4.32 3.99
C SER A 40 -12.70 3.95 5.39
N ILE A 41 -11.55 4.49 5.78
CA ILE A 41 -10.99 4.29 7.12
C ILE A 41 -11.88 4.90 8.19
N ALA A 42 -12.39 6.10 8.00
CA ALA A 42 -13.26 6.77 8.95
C ALA A 42 -14.56 5.98 9.21
N ILE A 43 -15.15 5.41 8.15
CA ILE A 43 -16.32 4.52 8.26
C ILE A 43 -15.97 3.26 9.05
N ILE A 44 -14.83 2.61 8.73
CA ILE A 44 -14.38 1.40 9.44
C ILE A 44 -14.18 1.69 10.93
N ILE A 45 -13.53 2.81 11.28
CA ILE A 45 -13.32 3.22 12.67
C ILE A 45 -14.65 3.49 13.38
N SER A 46 -15.59 4.18 12.71
CA SER A 46 -16.94 4.41 13.26
C SER A 46 -17.70 3.11 13.51
N LEU A 47 -17.68 2.19 12.54
CA LEU A 47 -18.36 0.90 12.69
C LEU A 47 -17.72 0.04 13.77
N PHE A 48 -16.38 0.08 13.89
CA PHE A 48 -15.67 -0.61 14.96
C PHE A 48 -16.04 -0.05 16.33
N GLY A 49 -16.14 1.28 16.47
CA GLY A 49 -16.62 1.92 17.69
C GLY A 49 -18.04 1.49 18.06
N LEU A 50 -18.96 1.46 17.10
CA LEU A 50 -20.32 0.95 17.31
C LEU A 50 -20.33 -0.53 17.72
N PHE A 51 -19.50 -1.35 17.09
CA PHE A 51 -19.37 -2.77 17.43
C PHE A 51 -18.98 -2.95 18.91
N LEU A 52 -17.97 -2.20 19.39
CA LEU A 52 -17.52 -2.26 20.78
C LEU A 52 -18.63 -1.86 21.77
N ILE A 53 -19.41 -0.82 21.46
CA ILE A 53 -20.54 -0.38 22.29
C ILE A 53 -21.61 -1.49 22.37
N ILE A 54 -21.97 -2.08 21.23
CA ILE A 54 -22.99 -3.14 21.18
C ILE A 54 -22.53 -4.38 21.94
N GLU A 55 -21.25 -4.73 21.82
CA GLU A 55 -20.69 -5.91 22.49
C GLU A 55 -20.65 -5.74 24.01
N ASP A 56 -20.29 -4.55 24.49
CA ASP A 56 -20.30 -4.22 25.91
C ASP A 56 -21.69 -4.30 26.51
N ILE A 57 -22.72 -3.75 25.83
CA ILE A 57 -24.14 -3.84 26.26
C ILE A 57 -24.61 -5.28 26.29
N ARG A 58 -24.14 -6.13 25.35
CA ARG A 58 -24.60 -7.53 25.23
C ARG A 58 -24.00 -8.45 26.29
N TYR A 59 -22.74 -8.28 26.62
CA TYR A 59 -21.99 -9.21 27.47
C TYR A 59 -21.76 -8.71 28.88
N ASN A 60 -22.13 -7.43 29.19
CA ASN A 60 -22.00 -6.81 30.52
C ASN A 60 -20.58 -7.03 31.12
N VAL A 61 -19.54 -6.92 30.31
CA VAL A 61 -18.14 -7.25 30.64
C VAL A 61 -17.50 -6.22 31.61
N GLY A 62 -18.26 -5.33 32.13
CA GLY A 62 -17.92 -4.11 32.89
C GLY A 62 -17.17 -4.27 34.20
N MET A 63 -16.19 -5.15 34.35
CA MET A 63 -15.44 -5.20 35.63
C MET A 63 -14.00 -4.68 35.58
N LEU A 64 -13.32 -4.57 34.43
CA LEU A 64 -11.90 -4.14 34.38
C LEU A 64 -11.55 -3.18 33.25
N PHE A 65 -12.30 -3.14 32.15
CA PHE A 65 -12.12 -2.19 31.05
C PHE A 65 -13.49 -1.78 30.50
N ASP A 66 -13.81 -0.48 30.57
CA ASP A 66 -14.98 0.09 29.90
C ASP A 66 -14.84 0.07 28.39
N PHE A 67 -15.17 -1.08 27.76
CA PHE A 67 -15.19 -1.20 26.30
C PHE A 67 -16.18 -0.24 25.66
N SER A 68 -17.23 0.14 26.38
CA SER A 68 -18.20 1.15 25.99
C SER A 68 -17.54 2.52 25.82
N LEU A 69 -16.68 2.92 26.76
CA LEU A 69 -15.96 4.20 26.69
C LEU A 69 -14.99 4.22 25.50
N LEU A 70 -14.24 3.14 25.29
CA LEU A 70 -13.38 2.98 24.10
C LEU A 70 -14.21 3.00 22.81
N GLY A 71 -15.36 2.32 22.78
CA GLY A 71 -16.28 2.32 21.66
C GLY A 71 -16.79 3.72 21.32
N ILE A 72 -17.20 4.50 22.33
CA ILE A 72 -17.61 5.90 22.14
C ILE A 72 -16.45 6.73 21.59
N MET A 73 -15.24 6.57 22.12
CA MET A 73 -14.06 7.29 21.62
C MET A 73 -13.79 6.97 20.15
N PHE A 74 -13.77 5.68 19.74
CA PHE A 74 -13.59 5.30 18.35
C PHE A 74 -14.71 5.79 17.44
N PHE A 75 -15.96 5.73 17.90
CA PHE A 75 -17.11 6.22 17.15
C PHE A 75 -17.00 7.73 16.89
N LEU A 76 -16.74 8.53 17.94
CA LEU A 76 -16.56 9.97 17.83
C LEU A 76 -15.36 10.32 16.94
N LEU A 77 -14.24 9.61 17.10
CA LEU A 77 -13.05 9.79 16.24
C LEU A 77 -13.38 9.50 14.78
N GLY A 78 -14.11 8.43 14.48
CA GLY A 78 -14.57 8.13 13.14
C GLY A 78 -15.44 9.25 12.54
N LEU A 79 -16.38 9.81 13.34
CA LEU A 79 -17.22 10.94 12.90
C LEU A 79 -16.39 12.22 12.62
N ILE A 80 -15.39 12.49 13.46
CA ILE A 80 -14.48 13.63 13.26
C ILE A 80 -13.69 13.44 11.95
N LEU A 81 -13.17 12.24 11.70
CA LEU A 81 -12.45 11.93 10.47
C LEU A 81 -13.33 11.99 9.22
N LEU A 82 -14.61 11.65 9.32
CA LEU A 82 -15.58 11.85 8.23
C LEU A 82 -15.77 13.33 7.90
N LYS A 83 -15.76 14.19 8.91
CA LYS A 83 -15.86 15.65 8.70
C LYS A 83 -14.57 16.27 8.17
N TYR A 84 -13.42 15.72 8.58
CA TYR A 84 -12.09 16.25 8.23
C TYR A 84 -11.19 15.17 7.59
N PRO A 85 -11.50 14.70 6.38
CA PRO A 85 -10.74 13.61 5.73
C PRO A 85 -9.27 13.97 5.51
N ASN A 86 -8.95 15.25 5.31
CA ASN A 86 -7.59 15.74 5.13
C ASN A 86 -6.71 15.53 6.38
N ALA A 87 -7.29 15.45 7.57
CA ALA A 87 -6.53 15.18 8.79
C ALA A 87 -5.85 13.82 8.72
N LEU A 88 -6.57 12.79 8.26
CA LEU A 88 -6.02 11.45 8.12
C LEU A 88 -4.98 11.36 7.01
N THR A 89 -5.24 11.99 5.85
CA THR A 89 -4.29 11.97 4.72
C THR A 89 -2.98 12.67 5.05
N SER A 90 -2.99 13.68 5.92
CA SER A 90 -1.79 14.42 6.33
C SER A 90 -0.91 13.65 7.31
N LEU A 91 -1.46 12.70 8.06
CA LEU A 91 -0.70 11.97 9.09
C LEU A 91 0.45 11.15 8.47
N ILE A 92 0.20 10.47 7.35
CA ILE A 92 1.21 9.60 6.71
C ILE A 92 2.45 10.39 6.29
N PRO A 93 2.34 11.51 5.54
CA PRO A 93 3.50 12.32 5.18
C PRO A 93 4.23 12.91 6.39
N ILE A 94 3.50 13.32 7.44
CA ILE A 94 4.11 13.86 8.66
C ILE A 94 4.99 12.80 9.33
N PHE A 95 4.48 11.58 9.52
CA PHE A 95 5.27 10.48 10.08
C PHE A 95 6.48 10.11 9.22
N LEU A 96 6.30 10.05 7.89
CA LEU A 96 7.41 9.81 6.96
C LEU A 96 8.41 10.97 6.97
N GLY A 97 7.94 12.21 7.10
CA GLY A 97 8.80 13.39 7.22
C GLY A 97 9.69 13.32 8.44
N ILE A 98 9.12 12.99 9.61
CA ILE A 98 9.89 12.77 10.84
C ILE A 98 10.91 11.64 10.64
N TRP A 99 10.48 10.53 10.07
CA TRP A 99 11.36 9.39 9.77
C TRP A 99 12.52 9.78 8.84
N PHE A 100 12.26 10.55 7.78
CA PHE A 100 13.29 11.01 6.85
C PHE A 100 14.29 11.96 7.50
N ILE A 101 13.84 12.86 8.38
CA ILE A 101 14.73 13.75 9.14
C ILE A 101 15.63 12.90 10.04
N VAL A 102 15.06 12.00 10.87
CA VAL A 102 15.82 11.14 11.77
C VAL A 102 16.81 10.27 10.99
N SER A 103 16.36 9.63 9.91
CA SER A 103 17.22 8.77 9.09
C SER A 103 18.32 9.57 8.39
N GLY A 104 18.05 10.81 7.97
CA GLY A 104 19.02 11.72 7.42
C GLY A 104 20.12 12.06 8.42
N PHE A 105 19.77 12.41 9.66
CA PHE A 105 20.76 12.64 10.73
C PHE A 105 21.60 11.39 11.03
N VAL A 106 20.96 10.22 11.13
CA VAL A 106 21.68 8.95 11.35
C VAL A 106 22.65 8.67 10.20
N LYS A 107 22.22 8.80 8.94
CA LYS A 107 23.09 8.62 7.76
C LYS A 107 24.26 9.63 7.75
N GLY A 108 24.00 10.91 8.07
CA GLY A 108 25.02 11.94 8.18
C GLY A 108 26.08 11.60 9.22
N ARG A 109 25.65 11.10 10.37
CA ARG A 109 26.56 10.62 11.43
C ARG A 109 27.40 9.42 10.96
N TRP A 110 26.79 8.44 10.27
CA TRP A 110 27.52 7.30 9.71
C TRP A 110 28.53 7.71 8.65
N THR A 111 28.26 8.76 7.88
CA THR A 111 29.20 9.29 6.88
C THR A 111 30.53 9.74 7.50
N TYR A 112 30.49 10.20 8.74
CA TYR A 112 31.71 10.57 9.49
C TYR A 112 32.59 9.34 9.78
N TYR A 113 31.98 8.19 10.07
CA TYR A 113 32.71 6.94 10.33
C TYR A 113 33.18 6.22 9.05
N LEU A 114 32.75 6.68 7.88
CA LEU A 114 33.18 6.17 6.58
C LEU A 114 34.49 6.81 6.08
N SER A 115 35.33 7.34 6.99
CA SER A 115 36.62 7.97 6.65
C SER A 115 37.56 7.04 5.86
N ASP A 116 37.49 5.73 6.12
CA ASP A 116 38.36 4.71 5.53
C ASP A 116 37.89 4.22 4.13
N TYR A 117 36.72 4.66 3.69
CA TYR A 117 36.17 4.28 2.38
C TYR A 117 36.50 5.28 1.28
N LYS A 118 36.32 4.87 0.01
CA LYS A 118 36.53 5.74 -1.15
C LYS A 118 35.75 7.05 -1.03
N LEU A 119 36.40 8.16 -1.34
CA LEU A 119 35.83 9.50 -1.25
C LEU A 119 34.46 9.62 -1.95
N SER A 120 34.27 8.94 -3.09
CA SER A 120 33.01 8.94 -3.85
C SER A 120 31.84 8.39 -3.03
N ILE A 121 32.02 7.32 -2.25
CA ILE A 121 30.96 6.71 -1.42
C ILE A 121 30.58 7.65 -0.29
N ARG A 122 31.58 8.30 0.32
CA ARG A 122 31.38 9.26 1.41
C ARG A 122 30.60 10.48 0.95
N ILE A 123 30.95 11.06 -0.23
CA ILE A 123 30.23 12.19 -0.81
C ILE A 123 28.77 11.81 -1.13
N LEU A 124 28.56 10.64 -1.76
CA LEU A 124 27.22 10.15 -2.08
C LEU A 124 26.36 9.98 -0.82
N SER A 125 26.93 9.36 0.24
CA SER A 125 26.23 9.18 1.52
C SER A 125 25.85 10.51 2.16
N PHE A 126 26.72 11.51 2.10
CA PHE A 126 26.48 12.85 2.62
C PHE A 126 25.34 13.56 1.85
N ILE A 127 25.39 13.51 0.52
CA ILE A 127 24.31 14.07 -0.34
C ILE A 127 22.97 13.41 -0.02
N MET A 128 22.94 12.08 0.09
CA MET A 128 21.73 11.34 0.44
C MET A 128 21.20 11.68 1.85
N SER A 129 22.09 11.97 2.80
CA SER A 129 21.72 12.45 4.14
C SER A 129 21.00 13.80 4.07
N ILE A 130 21.58 14.78 3.37
CA ILE A 130 20.98 16.10 3.17
C ILE A 130 19.65 15.99 2.45
N LEU A 131 19.59 15.22 1.36
CA LEU A 131 18.38 14.99 0.59
C LEU A 131 17.25 14.42 1.45
N SER A 132 17.56 13.42 2.31
CA SER A 132 16.58 12.86 3.25
C SER A 132 16.02 13.93 4.21
N ILE A 133 16.88 14.79 4.77
CA ILE A 133 16.44 15.86 5.69
C ILE A 133 15.54 16.87 4.96
N VAL A 134 15.94 17.30 3.76
CA VAL A 134 15.16 18.25 2.95
C VAL A 134 13.79 17.67 2.58
N CYS A 135 13.74 16.42 2.12
CA CYS A 135 12.48 15.73 1.84
C CYS A 135 11.59 15.64 3.09
N GLY A 136 12.18 15.31 4.24
CA GLY A 136 11.44 15.23 5.50
C GLY A 136 10.84 16.58 5.91
N ILE A 137 11.58 17.66 5.76
CA ILE A 137 11.11 19.03 6.02
C ILE A 137 9.93 19.37 5.09
N ILE A 138 10.04 19.09 3.79
CA ILE A 138 8.97 19.33 2.81
C ILE A 138 7.70 18.59 3.20
N PHE A 139 7.81 17.31 3.62
CA PHE A 139 6.67 16.50 4.02
C PHE A 139 5.97 17.00 5.30
N ILE A 140 6.71 17.61 6.22
CA ILE A 140 6.12 18.20 7.44
C ILE A 140 5.42 19.51 7.15
N PHE A 141 6.02 20.38 6.32
CA PHE A 141 5.45 21.70 6.03
C PHE A 141 4.29 21.65 5.04
N ASN A 142 4.34 20.71 4.06
CA ASN A 142 3.30 20.53 3.04
C ASN A 142 2.76 19.07 3.03
N PRO A 143 2.08 18.63 4.10
CA PRO A 143 1.70 17.24 4.23
C PRO A 143 0.66 16.77 3.20
N LEU A 144 -0.22 17.65 2.74
CA LEU A 144 -1.20 17.29 1.71
C LEU A 144 -0.55 17.06 0.34
N ASP A 145 0.41 17.90 -0.03
CA ASP A 145 1.18 17.69 -1.27
C ASP A 145 2.07 16.46 -1.15
N GLY A 146 2.69 16.26 0.01
CA GLY A 146 3.42 15.03 0.32
C GLY A 146 2.56 13.78 0.16
N ALA A 147 1.31 13.80 0.64
CA ALA A 147 0.37 12.70 0.46
C ALA A 147 0.03 12.45 -1.02
N ASN A 148 -0.16 13.52 -1.80
CA ASN A 148 -0.42 13.41 -3.23
C ASN A 148 0.77 12.78 -3.98
N TYR A 149 2.01 13.14 -3.66
CA TYR A 149 3.20 12.53 -4.26
C TYR A 149 3.30 11.04 -3.91
N ILE A 150 3.05 10.67 -2.65
CA ILE A 150 3.03 9.27 -2.22
C ILE A 150 1.95 8.49 -2.97
N ALA A 151 0.73 9.03 -3.06
CA ALA A 151 -0.37 8.38 -3.78
C ALA A 151 -0.06 8.20 -5.26
N SER A 152 0.49 9.23 -5.93
CA SER A 152 0.89 9.12 -7.33
C SER A 152 1.98 8.06 -7.54
N PHE A 153 2.96 7.98 -6.63
CA PHE A 153 3.99 6.95 -6.68
C PHE A 153 3.41 5.53 -6.50
N VAL A 154 2.49 5.36 -5.56
CA VAL A 154 1.76 4.09 -5.37
C VAL A 154 0.96 3.74 -6.63
N GLY A 155 0.31 4.72 -7.26
CA GLY A 155 -0.39 4.53 -8.54
C GLY A 155 0.52 3.99 -9.64
N ILE A 156 1.72 4.57 -9.80
CA ILE A 156 2.72 4.09 -10.76
C ILE A 156 3.15 2.65 -10.45
N LEU A 157 3.45 2.35 -9.19
CA LEU A 157 3.85 1.00 -8.77
C LEU A 157 2.76 -0.02 -9.06
N LEU A 158 1.49 0.31 -8.82
CA LEU A 158 0.37 -0.57 -9.14
C LEU A 158 0.24 -0.84 -10.64
N ILE A 159 0.47 0.18 -11.48
CA ILE A 159 0.47 0.01 -12.94
C ILE A 159 1.58 -0.95 -13.36
N ILE A 160 2.82 -0.73 -12.90
CA ILE A 160 3.97 -1.58 -13.24
C ILE A 160 3.73 -3.02 -12.77
N TYR A 161 3.28 -3.19 -11.53
CA TYR A 161 2.94 -4.51 -10.98
C TYR A 161 1.88 -5.22 -11.82
N SER A 162 0.80 -4.52 -12.16
CA SER A 162 -0.30 -5.11 -12.92
C SER A 162 0.12 -5.53 -14.33
N ILE A 163 0.96 -4.74 -15.00
CA ILE A 163 1.52 -5.09 -16.30
C ILE A 163 2.38 -6.36 -16.19
N SER A 164 3.26 -6.42 -15.18
CA SER A 164 4.10 -7.60 -14.95
C SER A 164 3.25 -8.85 -14.70
N ASP A 165 2.24 -8.76 -13.85
CA ASP A 165 1.38 -9.89 -13.52
C ASP A 165 0.55 -10.38 -14.73
N ILE A 166 0.05 -9.46 -15.58
CA ILE A 166 -0.62 -9.83 -16.83
C ILE A 166 0.33 -10.59 -17.75
N VAL A 167 1.56 -10.11 -17.92
CA VAL A 167 2.57 -10.76 -18.78
C VAL A 167 2.88 -12.15 -18.24
N ASP A 168 3.12 -12.29 -16.95
CA ASP A 168 3.43 -13.56 -16.30
C ASP A 168 2.28 -14.57 -16.47
N MET A 169 1.05 -14.15 -16.30
CA MET A 169 -0.13 -14.99 -16.48
C MET A 169 -0.33 -15.43 -17.94
N ILE A 170 -0.03 -14.56 -18.91
CA ILE A 170 -0.06 -14.91 -20.32
C ILE A 170 1.00 -15.95 -20.65
N ILE A 171 2.25 -15.73 -20.22
CA ILE A 171 3.36 -16.67 -20.42
C ILE A 171 3.03 -18.02 -19.79
N PHE A 172 2.51 -18.02 -18.56
CA PHE A 172 2.10 -19.22 -17.87
C PHE A 172 1.00 -19.98 -18.64
N LYS A 173 0.00 -19.28 -19.16
CA LYS A 173 -1.07 -19.87 -19.99
C LYS A 173 -0.53 -20.56 -21.24
N ILE A 174 0.40 -19.90 -21.94
CA ILE A 174 1.03 -20.44 -23.14
C ILE A 174 1.81 -21.72 -22.81
N ASN A 175 2.61 -21.71 -21.74
CA ASN A 175 3.41 -22.86 -21.34
C ASN A 175 2.54 -24.04 -20.90
N VAL A 176 1.49 -23.83 -20.13
CA VAL A 176 0.53 -24.87 -19.73
C VAL A 176 -0.12 -25.50 -20.95
N ASN A 177 -0.58 -24.70 -21.90
CA ASN A 177 -1.22 -25.22 -23.12
C ASN A 177 -0.22 -26.00 -23.99
N LYS A 178 1.05 -25.58 -24.06
CA LYS A 178 2.11 -26.29 -24.80
C LYS A 178 2.42 -27.65 -24.19
N ILE A 179 2.58 -27.70 -22.87
CA ILE A 179 2.81 -28.96 -22.13
C ILE A 179 1.64 -29.93 -22.34
N TYR A 180 0.40 -29.42 -22.25
CA TYR A 180 -0.78 -30.25 -22.46
C TYR A 180 -0.85 -30.84 -23.88
N LYS A 181 -0.56 -30.02 -24.90
CA LYS A 181 -0.52 -30.48 -26.28
C LYS A 181 0.51 -31.59 -26.47
N ASN A 182 1.72 -31.42 -25.95
CA ASN A 182 2.79 -32.40 -26.04
C ASN A 182 2.42 -33.74 -25.35
N ILE A 183 1.77 -33.69 -24.20
CA ILE A 183 1.30 -34.90 -23.48
C ILE A 183 0.21 -35.61 -24.30
N LYS A 184 -0.74 -34.88 -24.87
CA LYS A 184 -1.81 -35.44 -25.68
C LYS A 184 -1.27 -36.11 -26.97
N ASP A 185 -0.35 -35.44 -27.64
CA ASP A 185 0.29 -35.96 -28.85
C ASP A 185 1.18 -37.19 -28.55
N GLY A 186 1.90 -37.20 -27.43
CA GLY A 186 2.69 -38.35 -26.96
C GLY A 186 1.83 -39.56 -26.61
N LEU A 187 0.66 -39.38 -25.98
CA LEU A 187 -0.28 -40.45 -25.68
C LEU A 187 -0.90 -41.06 -26.94
N LEU A 188 -1.15 -40.25 -27.99
CA LEU A 188 -1.69 -40.75 -29.26
C LEU A 188 -0.68 -41.61 -30.05
N ILE A 189 0.62 -41.36 -29.86
CA ILE A 189 1.71 -42.17 -30.44
C ILE A 189 1.86 -43.50 -29.72
N SER A 190 1.62 -43.57 -28.43
CA SER A 190 1.76 -44.79 -27.62
C SER A 190 0.60 -45.80 -27.76
N ILE A 191 -0.51 -45.38 -28.41
CA ILE A 191 -1.72 -46.19 -28.61
C ILE A 191 -1.78 -46.75 -30.07
N LYS A 192 -0.84 -46.36 -30.90
CA LYS A 192 -0.68 -46.93 -32.24
C LYS A 192 0.46 -47.94 -32.28
#